data_e339934c0cef5ce03916584de3e544c9
#
_entry.id   e339934c0cef5ce03916584de3e544c9
#
_cell.length_a   1.000
_cell.length_b   1.000
_cell.length_c   1.000
_cell.angle_alpha   90.00
_cell.angle_beta   90.00
_cell.angle_gamma   90.00
#
_symmetry.space_group_name_H-M   'P 1'
#
loop_
_entity.id
_entity.type
_entity.pdbx_description
1 polymer ?
#
loop_
_entity_poly.entity_id
_entity_poly.type
_entity_poly.pdbx_seq_one_letter_code
_entity_poly.pdbx_strand_id
1 'polypeptide(L)'
;MRRVRQKAQGAWRFGIDRLPGMVVDSLRGEGGGVAAAGVDVREVAQVGYAAAWLGHGGVLLRQGGMTILVDPVLGDRIGPRVGGRTIGPSRLRPSPVEVRGLPTVDLVLITHAHYDHLDRPTLEQLARPGTTVLTSKRTRRLIPRGFGNVVELHWDGVVEVGGVRVSALRPEHWGGRTAIDVLRGCNSYMIESGDRRTLAPGDTAETDEFASAGEVDLALFGIGAYEPSEHHHATPEQVWRMFCEMPGRVLLPVHHSTFAISGEHVDEPMTRLMTAAGKEAARVACVEPGQVWVPGV
;
A
#
# COMPACT_ATOMS: atom_id res chain seq x y z
N MET A 1 20.94 1.36 17.88
CA MET A 1 20.12 2.17 18.80
C MET A 1 20.03 3.67 18.43
N ARG A 2 21.10 4.36 18.02
CA ARG A 2 21.04 5.78 17.59
C ARG A 2 20.12 6.02 16.38
N ARG A 3 20.18 5.18 15.31
CA ARG A 3 19.31 5.30 14.12
C ARG A 3 17.83 5.15 14.43
N VAL A 4 17.44 4.26 15.35
CA VAL A 4 16.03 4.06 15.76
C VAL A 4 15.49 5.29 16.50
N ARG A 5 16.31 5.94 17.34
CA ARG A 5 15.90 7.18 18.05
C ARG A 5 15.72 8.37 17.11
N GLN A 6 16.57 8.53 16.08
CA GLN A 6 16.41 9.60 15.08
C GLN A 6 15.16 9.41 14.23
N LYS A 7 14.85 8.16 13.82
CA LYS A 7 13.63 7.81 13.09
C LYS A 7 12.35 8.14 13.89
N ALA A 8 12.34 7.86 15.20
CA ALA A 8 11.22 8.19 16.08
C ALA A 8 11.02 9.70 16.29
N GLN A 9 12.08 10.50 16.31
CA GLN A 9 11.99 11.97 16.51
C GLN A 9 11.40 12.71 15.30
N GLY A 10 11.63 12.24 14.07
CA GLY A 10 11.01 12.80 12.86
C GLY A 10 9.50 12.55 12.83
N ALA A 11 9.05 11.34 13.15
CA ALA A 11 7.63 10.97 13.21
C ALA A 11 6.86 11.75 14.30
N TRP A 12 7.52 12.10 15.40
CA TRP A 12 6.93 12.89 16.49
C TRP A 12 6.61 14.33 16.07
N ARG A 13 7.53 15.00 15.36
CA ARG A 13 7.33 16.36 14.87
C ARG A 13 6.21 16.44 13.84
N PHE A 14 6.20 15.52 12.88
CA PHE A 14 5.17 15.48 11.83
C PHE A 14 3.76 15.25 12.39
N GLY A 15 3.60 14.34 13.37
CA GLY A 15 2.30 14.05 13.99
C GLY A 15 1.76 15.18 14.87
N ILE A 16 2.63 15.90 15.58
CA ILE A 16 2.21 16.95 16.54
C ILE A 16 1.87 18.25 15.81
N ASP A 17 2.65 18.65 14.81
CA ASP A 17 2.47 19.93 14.12
C ASP A 17 1.21 19.96 13.24
N ARG A 18 0.70 18.79 12.78
CA ARG A 18 -0.50 18.69 11.94
C ARG A 18 -1.77 18.24 12.66
N LEU A 19 -1.68 17.73 13.89
CA LEU A 19 -2.86 17.33 14.68
C LEU A 19 -3.97 18.40 14.76
N PRO A 20 -3.68 19.68 14.96
CA PRO A 20 -4.73 20.72 14.98
C PRO A 20 -5.43 20.89 13.63
N GLY A 21 -4.69 20.86 12.50
CA GLY A 21 -5.25 20.96 11.15
C GLY A 21 -6.11 19.74 10.80
N MET A 22 -5.63 18.53 11.09
CA MET A 22 -6.35 17.28 10.82
C MET A 22 -7.70 17.19 11.57
N VAL A 23 -7.78 17.72 12.80
CA VAL A 23 -9.03 17.79 13.57
C VAL A 23 -10.02 18.78 12.96
N VAL A 24 -9.53 19.94 12.50
CA VAL A 24 -10.36 20.97 11.85
C VAL A 24 -10.92 20.46 10.52
N ASP A 25 -10.12 19.79 9.68
CA ASP A 25 -10.57 19.22 8.40
C ASP A 25 -11.57 18.08 8.61
N SER A 26 -11.40 17.28 9.68
CA SER A 26 -12.36 16.24 10.06
C SER A 26 -13.73 16.80 10.46
N LEU A 27 -13.79 18.02 10.96
CA LEU A 27 -15.02 18.70 11.38
C LEU A 27 -15.73 19.41 10.22
N ARG A 28 -15.01 19.82 9.17
CA ARG A 28 -15.57 20.59 8.04
C ARG A 28 -16.40 19.79 7.05
N GLY A 29 -16.28 18.45 7.02
CA GLY A 29 -17.13 17.60 6.18
C GLY A 29 -16.96 17.78 4.66
N GLU A 30 -15.97 18.54 4.18
CA GLU A 30 -15.74 18.81 2.77
C GLU A 30 -14.97 17.69 2.11
N GLY A 31 -15.68 16.62 1.73
CA GLY A 31 -15.23 15.58 0.83
C GLY A 31 -16.09 15.57 -0.45
N GLY A 32 -16.09 16.66 -1.19
CA GLY A 32 -16.78 16.77 -2.48
C GLY A 32 -15.83 16.44 -3.63
N GLY A 33 -15.48 15.16 -3.81
CA GLY A 33 -14.70 14.70 -4.98
C GLY A 33 -15.60 14.26 -6.12
N VAL A 34 -15.15 14.48 -7.36
CA VAL A 34 -15.77 13.90 -8.56
C VAL A 34 -15.74 12.37 -8.43
N ALA A 35 -16.89 11.72 -8.65
CA ALA A 35 -17.00 10.26 -8.62
C ALA A 35 -15.98 9.64 -9.61
N ALA A 36 -15.06 8.81 -9.10
CA ALA A 36 -14.20 8.01 -9.96
C ALA A 36 -15.07 7.03 -10.75
N ALA A 37 -14.76 6.79 -12.03
CA ALA A 37 -15.40 5.73 -12.80
C ALA A 37 -15.24 4.42 -12.06
N GLY A 38 -16.33 3.69 -11.81
CA GLY A 38 -16.30 2.44 -11.07
C GLY A 38 -15.40 1.42 -11.79
N VAL A 39 -14.50 0.80 -11.03
CA VAL A 39 -13.67 -0.31 -11.54
C VAL A 39 -14.57 -1.53 -11.73
N ASP A 40 -14.51 -2.18 -12.86
CA ASP A 40 -15.04 -3.53 -12.97
C ASP A 40 -14.04 -4.53 -12.37
N VAL A 41 -14.16 -4.68 -11.05
CA VAL A 41 -13.28 -5.58 -10.28
C VAL A 41 -13.41 -7.03 -10.75
N ARG A 42 -14.49 -7.36 -11.50
CA ARG A 42 -14.70 -8.70 -12.07
C ARG A 42 -13.68 -9.01 -13.16
N GLU A 43 -13.16 -7.99 -13.85
CA GLU A 43 -12.08 -8.17 -14.84
C GLU A 43 -10.84 -8.77 -14.18
N VAL A 44 -10.45 -8.25 -13.00
CA VAL A 44 -9.31 -8.79 -12.23
C VAL A 44 -9.58 -10.23 -11.78
N ALA A 45 -10.79 -10.56 -11.34
CA ALA A 45 -11.12 -11.89 -10.85
C ALA A 45 -11.20 -12.96 -11.96
N GLN A 46 -11.40 -12.56 -13.23
CA GLN A 46 -11.61 -13.47 -14.36
C GLN A 46 -10.34 -13.83 -15.11
N VAL A 47 -9.23 -13.13 -14.88
CA VAL A 47 -7.95 -13.35 -15.56
C VAL A 47 -6.96 -14.07 -14.66
N GLY A 48 -5.99 -14.73 -15.24
CA GLY A 48 -4.99 -15.51 -14.49
C GLY A 48 -4.00 -14.61 -13.72
N TYR A 49 -3.67 -13.42 -14.26
CA TYR A 49 -2.79 -12.44 -13.67
C TYR A 49 -3.22 -11.03 -14.05
N ALA A 50 -3.56 -10.21 -13.07
CA ALA A 50 -3.99 -8.82 -13.25
C ALA A 50 -3.94 -8.05 -11.94
N ALA A 51 -3.93 -6.72 -12.01
CA ALA A 51 -4.00 -5.85 -10.84
C ALA A 51 -4.92 -4.66 -11.08
N ALA A 52 -5.65 -4.24 -10.03
CA ALA A 52 -6.42 -2.99 -10.03
C ALA A 52 -5.93 -2.10 -8.88
N TRP A 53 -5.65 -0.83 -9.18
CA TRP A 53 -5.32 0.14 -8.14
C TRP A 53 -6.58 0.69 -7.47
N LEU A 54 -6.73 0.46 -6.18
CA LEU A 54 -7.90 0.87 -5.40
C LEU A 54 -7.73 2.24 -4.71
N GLY A 55 -6.61 2.89 -4.99
CA GLY A 55 -6.19 4.14 -4.36
C GLY A 55 -5.27 3.93 -3.16
N HIS A 56 -4.43 4.92 -2.88
CA HIS A 56 -3.36 4.89 -1.88
C HIS A 56 -2.46 3.67 -2.07
N GLY A 57 -2.13 2.94 -0.98
CA GLY A 57 -1.40 1.67 -1.04
C GLY A 57 -2.24 0.47 -1.50
N GLY A 58 -3.56 0.66 -1.70
CA GLY A 58 -4.52 -0.42 -1.93
C GLY A 58 -4.46 -0.99 -3.36
N VAL A 59 -4.12 -2.28 -3.49
CA VAL A 59 -4.14 -2.99 -4.77
C VAL A 59 -4.90 -4.31 -4.65
N LEU A 60 -5.82 -4.56 -5.58
CA LEU A 60 -6.43 -5.86 -5.82
C LEU A 60 -5.58 -6.58 -6.88
N LEU A 61 -5.03 -7.74 -6.54
CA LEU A 61 -4.18 -8.56 -7.39
C LEU A 61 -4.85 -9.92 -7.63
N ARG A 62 -4.83 -10.39 -8.87
CA ARG A 62 -5.14 -11.78 -9.23
C ARG A 62 -3.85 -12.47 -9.62
N GLN A 63 -3.43 -13.48 -8.86
CA GLN A 63 -2.23 -14.24 -9.12
C GLN A 63 -2.33 -15.65 -8.56
N GLY A 64 -1.88 -16.66 -9.32
CA GLY A 64 -1.90 -18.06 -8.90
C GLY A 64 -3.29 -18.60 -8.56
N GLY A 65 -4.32 -18.09 -9.23
CA GLY A 65 -5.69 -18.46 -8.93
C GLY A 65 -6.28 -17.84 -7.65
N MET A 66 -5.49 -17.00 -6.92
CA MET A 66 -5.92 -16.31 -5.71
C MET A 66 -6.28 -14.85 -5.97
N THR A 67 -7.25 -14.35 -5.23
CA THR A 67 -7.58 -12.94 -5.11
C THR A 67 -6.88 -12.37 -3.88
N ILE A 68 -5.96 -11.46 -4.09
CA ILE A 68 -5.06 -10.91 -3.07
C ILE A 68 -5.33 -9.41 -2.92
N LEU A 69 -5.46 -8.92 -1.70
CA LEU A 69 -5.47 -7.49 -1.42
C LEU A 69 -4.18 -7.08 -0.72
N VAL A 70 -3.53 -6.05 -1.22
CA VAL A 70 -2.38 -5.40 -0.58
C VAL A 70 -2.87 -4.10 0.04
N ASP A 71 -2.59 -3.87 1.30
CA ASP A 71 -2.86 -2.66 2.09
C ASP A 71 -4.23 -1.99 1.78
N PRO A 72 -5.36 -2.73 1.89
CA PRO A 72 -6.66 -2.22 1.49
C PRO A 72 -7.15 -1.11 2.43
N VAL A 73 -7.28 0.10 1.89
CA VAL A 73 -7.84 1.27 2.56
C VAL A 73 -8.96 1.81 1.69
N LEU A 74 -10.21 1.44 1.97
CA LEU A 74 -11.38 1.80 1.17
C LEU A 74 -12.29 2.83 1.87
N GLY A 75 -11.96 3.19 3.12
CA GLY A 75 -12.69 4.20 3.89
C GLY A 75 -12.45 5.62 3.37
N ASP A 76 -13.37 6.53 3.71
CA ASP A 76 -13.29 7.95 3.33
C ASP A 76 -12.25 8.73 4.12
N ARG A 77 -11.75 8.19 5.22
CA ARG A 77 -10.75 8.82 6.09
C ARG A 77 -9.78 7.79 6.65
N ILE A 78 -8.55 8.22 6.87
CA ILE A 78 -7.51 7.46 7.56
C ILE A 78 -7.20 8.10 8.91
N GLY A 79 -6.92 7.27 9.92
CA GLY A 79 -6.55 7.76 11.26
C GLY A 79 -7.13 6.95 12.40
N PRO A 80 -6.98 7.44 13.65
CA PRO A 80 -7.55 6.80 14.82
C PRO A 80 -9.08 6.88 14.84
N ARG A 81 -9.72 5.89 15.46
CA ARG A 81 -11.17 5.88 15.69
C ARG A 81 -11.51 6.43 17.09
N VAL A 82 -12.37 7.44 17.12
CA VAL A 82 -12.88 8.06 18.35
C VAL A 82 -14.39 8.16 18.26
N GLY A 83 -15.11 7.62 19.22
CA GLY A 83 -16.58 7.62 19.21
C GLY A 83 -17.20 6.95 17.97
N GLY A 84 -16.55 5.92 17.42
CA GLY A 84 -17.03 5.22 16.23
C GLY A 84 -16.67 5.89 14.89
N ARG A 85 -16.09 7.09 14.89
CA ARG A 85 -15.69 7.83 13.69
C ARG A 85 -14.18 7.79 13.50
N THR A 86 -13.71 7.70 12.26
CA THR A 86 -12.29 7.87 11.92
C THR A 86 -11.96 9.36 11.87
N ILE A 87 -10.91 9.77 12.57
CA ILE A 87 -10.44 11.15 12.64
C ILE A 87 -9.09 11.25 11.96
N GLY A 88 -9.00 12.11 10.94
CA GLY A 88 -7.78 12.32 10.16
C GLY A 88 -8.08 12.74 8.73
N PRO A 89 -7.09 12.71 7.83
CA PRO A 89 -7.23 13.13 6.45
C PRO A 89 -8.39 12.42 5.73
N SER A 90 -9.18 13.19 4.98
CA SER A 90 -10.21 12.63 4.09
C SER A 90 -9.60 12.26 2.73
N ARG A 91 -10.23 11.30 2.07
CA ARG A 91 -9.94 10.99 0.67
C ARG A 91 -10.17 12.23 -0.19
N LEU A 92 -9.28 12.43 -1.14
CA LEU A 92 -9.41 13.48 -2.17
C LEU A 92 -10.44 13.09 -3.24
N ARG A 93 -10.63 11.80 -3.47
CA ARG A 93 -11.62 11.23 -4.41
C ARG A 93 -12.26 9.99 -3.75
N PRO A 94 -13.52 9.66 -4.06
CA PRO A 94 -14.17 8.44 -3.56
C PRO A 94 -13.36 7.18 -3.89
N SER A 95 -13.51 6.14 -3.06
CA SER A 95 -12.95 4.83 -3.40
C SER A 95 -13.57 4.32 -4.69
N PRO A 96 -12.77 3.74 -5.62
CA PRO A 96 -13.31 3.21 -6.87
C PRO A 96 -14.21 1.99 -6.66
N VAL A 97 -14.17 1.37 -5.49
CA VAL A 97 -14.96 0.20 -5.14
C VAL A 97 -15.29 0.22 -3.64
N GLU A 98 -16.49 -0.25 -3.30
CA GLU A 98 -16.83 -0.57 -1.91
C GLU A 98 -16.44 -2.02 -1.57
N VAL A 99 -16.20 -2.32 -0.29
CA VAL A 99 -15.82 -3.68 0.14
C VAL A 99 -16.80 -4.75 -0.36
N ARG A 100 -18.11 -4.46 -0.36
CA ARG A 100 -19.15 -5.38 -0.85
C ARG A 100 -19.10 -5.64 -2.36
N GLY A 101 -18.44 -4.77 -3.13
CA GLY A 101 -18.22 -4.90 -4.57
C GLY A 101 -16.98 -5.71 -4.92
N LEU A 102 -16.13 -6.02 -3.95
CA LEU A 102 -14.95 -6.85 -4.15
C LEU A 102 -15.33 -8.32 -4.36
N PRO A 103 -14.56 -9.05 -5.19
CA PRO A 103 -14.66 -10.51 -5.24
C PRO A 103 -14.29 -11.13 -3.88
N THR A 104 -14.53 -12.44 -3.73
CA THR A 104 -14.06 -13.18 -2.56
C THR A 104 -12.54 -13.06 -2.45
N VAL A 105 -12.05 -12.53 -1.34
CA VAL A 105 -10.63 -12.34 -1.07
C VAL A 105 -10.06 -13.56 -0.35
N ASP A 106 -9.00 -14.13 -0.90
CA ASP A 106 -8.33 -15.30 -0.34
C ASP A 106 -7.21 -14.89 0.61
N LEU A 107 -6.49 -13.81 0.26
CA LEU A 107 -5.31 -13.34 0.97
C LEU A 107 -5.31 -11.82 1.11
N VAL A 108 -5.01 -11.33 2.31
CA VAL A 108 -4.74 -9.91 2.58
C VAL A 108 -3.30 -9.78 3.05
N LEU A 109 -2.53 -8.92 2.40
CA LEU A 109 -1.16 -8.56 2.77
C LEU A 109 -1.19 -7.17 3.40
N ILE A 110 -0.72 -7.06 4.65
CA ILE A 110 -0.55 -5.78 5.35
C ILE A 110 0.95 -5.56 5.54
N THR A 111 1.49 -4.56 4.87
CA THR A 111 2.92 -4.26 4.90
C THR A 111 3.35 -3.77 6.28
N HIS A 112 2.59 -2.84 6.86
CA HIS A 112 2.87 -2.28 8.17
C HIS A 112 1.62 -1.68 8.84
N ALA A 113 1.76 -1.15 10.06
CA ALA A 113 0.61 -0.78 10.87
C ALA A 113 0.20 0.70 10.79
N HIS A 114 0.76 1.52 9.90
CA HIS A 114 0.29 2.89 9.70
C HIS A 114 -1.21 2.91 9.35
N TYR A 115 -1.88 4.01 9.66
CA TYR A 115 -3.34 4.11 9.51
C TYR A 115 -3.79 4.08 8.06
N ASP A 116 -2.94 4.45 7.14
CA ASP A 116 -3.12 4.51 5.71
C ASP A 116 -2.73 3.21 4.97
N HIS A 117 -2.32 2.17 5.70
CA HIS A 117 -2.07 0.81 5.20
C HIS A 117 -2.92 -0.23 5.94
N LEU A 118 -3.06 -0.11 7.26
CA LEU A 118 -3.90 -0.97 8.07
C LEU A 118 -5.19 -0.23 8.46
N ASP A 119 -6.15 -0.17 7.54
CA ASP A 119 -7.47 0.42 7.78
C ASP A 119 -8.40 -0.60 8.42
N ARG A 120 -8.60 -0.48 9.75
CA ARG A 120 -9.45 -1.40 10.49
C ARG A 120 -10.90 -1.44 10.01
N PRO A 121 -11.57 -0.31 9.66
CA PRO A 121 -12.93 -0.34 9.12
C PRO A 121 -13.04 -1.16 7.83
N THR A 122 -12.10 -1.06 6.91
CA THR A 122 -12.05 -1.89 5.71
C THR A 122 -11.83 -3.36 6.07
N LEU A 123 -10.86 -3.66 6.95
CA LEU A 123 -10.56 -5.03 7.38
C LEU A 123 -11.73 -5.68 8.15
N GLU A 124 -12.47 -4.93 8.96
CA GLU A 124 -13.67 -5.41 9.68
C GLU A 124 -14.76 -5.89 8.69
N GLN A 125 -14.91 -5.23 7.54
CA GLN A 125 -15.86 -5.62 6.50
C GLN A 125 -15.34 -6.79 5.63
N LEU A 126 -14.01 -6.92 5.47
CA LEU A 126 -13.37 -8.00 4.71
C LEU A 126 -13.29 -9.31 5.50
N ALA A 127 -13.42 -9.28 6.84
CA ALA A 127 -13.17 -10.42 7.69
C ALA A 127 -14.09 -11.60 7.38
N ARG A 128 -13.49 -12.72 6.94
CA ARG A 128 -14.17 -13.99 6.61
C ARG A 128 -13.30 -15.18 7.01
N PRO A 129 -13.90 -16.32 7.42
CA PRO A 129 -13.14 -17.52 7.80
C PRO A 129 -12.26 -18.10 6.70
N GLY A 130 -12.59 -17.87 5.41
CA GLY A 130 -11.80 -18.34 4.27
C GLY A 130 -10.60 -17.44 3.91
N THR A 131 -10.48 -16.27 4.50
CA THR A 131 -9.41 -15.30 4.18
C THR A 131 -8.23 -15.44 5.15
N THR A 132 -7.03 -15.54 4.62
CA THR A 132 -5.77 -15.45 5.38
C THR A 132 -5.24 -14.02 5.36
N VAL A 133 -4.68 -13.54 6.47
CA VAL A 133 -3.98 -12.24 6.56
C VAL A 133 -2.51 -12.50 6.87
N LEU A 134 -1.61 -11.95 6.04
CA LEU A 134 -0.18 -11.87 6.35
C LEU A 134 0.14 -10.45 6.77
N THR A 135 0.94 -10.31 7.81
CA THR A 135 1.31 -9.00 8.34
C THR A 135 2.70 -9.03 8.96
N SER A 136 3.25 -7.86 9.23
CA SER A 136 4.56 -7.72 9.86
C SER A 136 4.52 -8.03 11.36
N LYS A 137 5.71 -8.21 11.93
CA LYS A 137 5.93 -8.49 13.37
C LYS A 137 5.14 -7.56 14.29
N ARG A 138 4.49 -8.13 15.31
CA ARG A 138 3.69 -7.45 16.36
C ARG A 138 2.46 -6.71 15.84
N THR A 139 1.98 -7.02 14.65
CA THR A 139 0.82 -6.36 14.02
C THR A 139 -0.47 -7.17 14.14
N ARG A 140 -0.38 -8.49 14.34
CA ARG A 140 -1.53 -9.42 14.45
C ARG A 140 -2.66 -8.91 15.36
N ARG A 141 -2.32 -8.29 16.50
CA ARG A 141 -3.32 -7.80 17.47
C ARG A 141 -4.15 -6.63 16.96
N LEU A 142 -3.71 -5.96 15.90
CA LEU A 142 -4.45 -4.88 15.24
C LEU A 142 -5.44 -5.39 14.20
N ILE A 143 -5.25 -6.62 13.71
CA ILE A 143 -6.14 -7.25 12.73
C ILE A 143 -7.46 -7.60 13.43
N PRO A 144 -8.62 -7.23 12.85
CA PRO A 144 -9.92 -7.58 13.38
C PRO A 144 -10.13 -9.10 13.47
N ARG A 145 -11.02 -9.52 14.36
CA ARG A 145 -11.44 -10.93 14.42
C ARG A 145 -12.30 -11.30 13.22
N GLY A 146 -12.38 -12.58 12.89
CA GLY A 146 -13.24 -13.11 11.82
C GLY A 146 -12.48 -13.60 10.60
N PHE A 147 -11.20 -13.29 10.46
CA PHE A 147 -10.33 -13.94 9.47
C PHE A 147 -10.02 -15.39 9.89
N GLY A 148 -9.85 -16.28 8.90
CA GLY A 148 -9.55 -17.69 9.16
C GLY A 148 -8.15 -17.89 9.73
N ASN A 149 -7.19 -17.15 9.23
CA ASN A 149 -5.82 -17.19 9.72
C ASN A 149 -5.19 -15.80 9.70
N VAL A 150 -4.31 -15.52 10.67
CA VAL A 150 -3.48 -14.30 10.71
C VAL A 150 -2.06 -14.72 11.04
N VAL A 151 -1.14 -14.49 10.11
CA VAL A 151 0.27 -14.88 10.23
C VAL A 151 1.14 -13.65 10.27
N GLU A 152 2.02 -13.56 11.26
CA GLU A 152 3.09 -12.57 11.30
C GLU A 152 4.34 -13.14 10.62
N LEU A 153 4.81 -12.43 9.59
CA LEU A 153 6.08 -12.73 8.93
C LEU A 153 7.17 -11.80 9.44
N HIS A 154 8.35 -12.37 9.61
CA HIS A 154 9.59 -11.64 9.81
C HIS A 154 10.32 -11.54 8.48
N TRP A 155 11.25 -10.60 8.34
CA TRP A 155 12.14 -10.53 7.19
C TRP A 155 12.80 -11.88 6.93
N ASP A 156 12.99 -12.21 5.68
CA ASP A 156 13.46 -13.51 5.17
C ASP A 156 12.48 -14.68 5.43
N GLY A 157 11.36 -14.41 6.12
CA GLY A 157 10.30 -15.38 6.31
C GLY A 157 9.53 -15.65 5.02
N VAL A 158 9.15 -16.91 4.83
CA VAL A 158 8.40 -17.36 3.66
C VAL A 158 7.18 -18.14 4.14
N VAL A 159 6.05 -17.95 3.45
CA VAL A 159 4.84 -18.73 3.66
C VAL A 159 4.21 -19.06 2.31
N GLU A 160 3.56 -20.21 2.25
CA GLU A 160 2.76 -20.61 1.09
C GLU A 160 1.28 -20.63 1.47
N VAL A 161 0.45 -19.97 0.68
CA VAL A 161 -1.01 -19.92 0.85
C VAL A 161 -1.66 -20.19 -0.51
N GLY A 162 -2.44 -21.25 -0.61
CA GLY A 162 -3.20 -21.58 -1.82
C GLY A 162 -2.35 -21.72 -3.09
N GLY A 163 -1.09 -22.18 -2.98
CA GLY A 163 -0.16 -22.30 -4.10
C GLY A 163 0.55 -20.99 -4.48
N VAL A 164 0.33 -19.92 -3.73
CA VAL A 164 1.09 -18.66 -3.84
C VAL A 164 2.12 -18.60 -2.73
N ARG A 165 3.37 -18.42 -3.09
CA ARG A 165 4.49 -18.22 -2.18
C ARG A 165 4.65 -16.73 -1.90
N VAL A 166 4.71 -16.35 -0.62
CA VAL A 166 4.94 -14.97 -0.17
C VAL A 166 6.18 -14.91 0.70
N SER A 167 7.15 -14.11 0.30
CA SER A 167 8.38 -13.85 1.05
C SER A 167 8.36 -12.43 1.60
N ALA A 168 8.77 -12.26 2.86
CA ALA A 168 8.90 -10.95 3.47
C ALA A 168 10.33 -10.42 3.29
N LEU A 169 10.46 -9.25 2.66
CA LEU A 169 11.69 -8.51 2.46
C LEU A 169 11.75 -7.32 3.42
N ARG A 170 12.92 -6.71 3.53
CA ARG A 170 13.17 -5.59 4.43
C ARG A 170 13.06 -4.25 3.72
N PRO A 171 12.03 -3.41 3.97
CA PRO A 171 12.00 -2.02 3.49
C PRO A 171 12.85 -1.10 4.39
N GLU A 172 13.28 0.04 3.87
CA GLU A 172 13.83 1.13 4.66
C GLU A 172 12.72 2.03 5.21
N HIS A 173 11.92 1.46 6.11
CA HIS A 173 10.77 2.12 6.74
C HIS A 173 10.60 1.69 8.20
N TRP A 174 9.58 2.21 8.86
CA TRP A 174 9.22 1.85 10.23
C TRP A 174 7.74 1.45 10.30
N GLY A 175 7.38 0.54 11.21
CA GLY A 175 6.06 -0.09 11.21
C GLY A 175 5.12 0.34 12.34
N GLY A 176 5.47 1.37 13.11
CA GLY A 176 4.68 1.77 14.29
C GLY A 176 3.38 2.47 13.93
N ARG A 177 2.29 2.15 14.63
CA ARG A 177 0.99 2.83 14.46
C ARG A 177 0.94 4.16 15.20
N THR A 178 1.74 4.31 16.25
CA THR A 178 1.86 5.51 17.06
C THR A 178 3.32 5.74 17.45
N ALA A 179 3.66 6.95 17.87
CA ALA A 179 5.02 7.32 18.26
C ALA A 179 5.64 6.45 19.37
N ILE A 180 4.82 5.78 20.19
CA ILE A 180 5.27 4.88 21.26
C ILE A 180 5.38 3.42 20.82
N ASP A 181 4.94 3.09 19.62
CA ASP A 181 4.78 1.73 19.09
C ASP A 181 5.92 1.35 18.14
N VAL A 182 7.11 1.82 18.43
CA VAL A 182 8.32 1.76 17.57
C VAL A 182 8.89 0.35 17.34
N LEU A 183 8.37 -0.66 18.00
CA LEU A 183 8.86 -2.03 17.90
C LEU A 183 8.08 -2.91 16.91
N ARG A 184 7.08 -2.34 16.21
CA ARG A 184 6.41 -3.05 15.13
C ARG A 184 7.29 -3.16 13.91
N GLY A 185 7.15 -4.28 13.21
CA GLY A 185 7.83 -4.49 11.94
C GLY A 185 7.14 -3.75 10.80
N CYS A 186 7.84 -3.69 9.69
CA CYS A 186 7.33 -3.37 8.36
C CYS A 186 7.90 -4.41 7.41
N ASN A 187 7.13 -4.81 6.41
CA ASN A 187 7.53 -5.78 5.39
C ASN A 187 7.27 -5.22 4.02
N SER A 188 8.18 -5.51 3.10
CA SER A 188 7.86 -5.65 1.69
C SER A 188 7.51 -7.10 1.42
N TYR A 189 6.73 -7.38 0.39
CA TYR A 189 6.36 -8.73 0.01
C TYR A 189 6.74 -9.04 -1.44
N MET A 190 7.44 -10.16 -1.65
CA MET A 190 7.54 -10.81 -2.94
C MET A 190 6.46 -11.88 -3.01
N ILE A 191 5.64 -11.84 -4.05
CA ILE A 191 4.49 -12.72 -4.28
C ILE A 191 4.80 -13.53 -5.53
N GLU A 192 4.87 -14.86 -5.42
CA GLU A 192 5.31 -15.74 -6.49
C GLU A 192 4.30 -16.87 -6.72
N SER A 193 3.98 -17.14 -7.99
CA SER A 193 3.17 -18.30 -8.39
C SER A 193 3.46 -18.67 -9.83
N GLY A 194 3.84 -19.94 -10.07
CA GLY A 194 4.31 -20.36 -11.40
C GLY A 194 5.50 -19.50 -11.85
N ASP A 195 5.36 -18.87 -12.99
CA ASP A 195 6.36 -17.95 -13.59
C ASP A 195 6.11 -16.47 -13.25
N ARG A 196 5.06 -16.17 -12.46
CA ARG A 196 4.67 -14.78 -12.14
C ARG A 196 5.24 -14.31 -10.81
N ARG A 197 5.81 -13.10 -10.84
CA ARG A 197 6.42 -12.46 -9.68
C ARG A 197 5.93 -11.03 -9.53
N THR A 198 5.30 -10.73 -8.40
CA THR A 198 4.85 -9.37 -8.02
C THR A 198 5.61 -8.91 -6.78
N LEU A 199 6.21 -7.73 -6.84
CA LEU A 199 6.80 -7.07 -5.68
C LEU A 199 5.84 -6.01 -5.14
N ALA A 200 5.54 -6.08 -3.85
CA ALA A 200 4.81 -5.07 -3.09
C ALA A 200 5.73 -4.51 -1.99
N PRO A 201 6.49 -3.43 -2.28
CA PRO A 201 7.43 -2.86 -1.32
C PRO A 201 6.76 -2.32 -0.06
N GLY A 202 5.49 -1.87 -0.16
CA GLY A 202 4.91 -0.98 0.83
C GLY A 202 5.64 0.36 0.83
N ASP A 203 5.67 1.02 1.98
CA ASP A 203 6.46 2.23 2.14
C ASP A 203 7.94 1.91 2.36
N THR A 204 8.78 2.63 1.64
CA THR A 204 10.24 2.51 1.76
C THR A 204 10.94 3.79 1.30
N ALA A 205 12.02 4.16 1.96
CA ALA A 205 13.03 5.02 1.37
C ALA A 205 13.80 4.27 0.28
N GLU A 206 14.69 4.96 -0.42
CA GLU A 206 15.60 4.31 -1.36
C GLU A 206 16.45 3.24 -0.68
N THR A 207 16.56 2.07 -1.33
CA THR A 207 17.26 0.89 -0.81
C THR A 207 17.73 -0.03 -1.92
N ASP A 208 18.84 -0.72 -1.70
CA ASP A 208 19.37 -1.74 -2.61
C ASP A 208 18.73 -3.13 -2.38
N GLU A 209 17.83 -3.26 -1.40
CA GLU A 209 17.21 -4.53 -1.00
C GLU A 209 16.56 -5.27 -2.18
N PHE A 210 15.96 -4.52 -3.11
CA PHE A 210 15.23 -5.11 -4.23
C PHE A 210 16.11 -5.41 -5.45
N ALA A 211 17.33 -4.89 -5.53
CA ALA A 211 18.22 -5.10 -6.66
C ALA A 211 18.53 -6.59 -6.89
N SER A 212 18.60 -7.38 -5.82
CA SER A 212 18.82 -8.83 -5.88
C SER A 212 17.56 -9.66 -6.13
N ALA A 213 16.38 -9.03 -6.20
CA ALA A 213 15.11 -9.74 -6.35
C ALA A 213 14.98 -10.51 -7.68
N GLY A 214 15.81 -10.18 -8.69
CA GLY A 214 15.70 -10.71 -10.04
C GLY A 214 14.52 -10.11 -10.81
N GLU A 215 14.15 -10.72 -11.94
CA GLU A 215 13.07 -10.20 -12.78
C GLU A 215 11.73 -10.22 -12.06
N VAL A 216 10.99 -9.10 -12.14
CA VAL A 216 9.67 -8.90 -11.53
C VAL A 216 8.69 -8.46 -12.61
N ASP A 217 7.56 -9.17 -12.74
CA ASP A 217 6.54 -8.84 -13.74
C ASP A 217 5.80 -7.55 -13.39
N LEU A 218 5.47 -7.36 -12.11
CA LEU A 218 4.73 -6.21 -11.59
C LEU A 218 5.33 -5.73 -10.28
N ALA A 219 5.61 -4.43 -10.17
CA ALA A 219 6.10 -3.80 -8.95
C ALA A 219 5.15 -2.68 -8.49
N LEU A 220 4.70 -2.74 -7.23
CA LEU A 220 3.71 -1.84 -6.63
C LEU A 220 4.41 -0.79 -5.75
N PHE A 221 5.12 0.17 -6.33
CA PHE A 221 5.89 1.14 -5.55
C PHE A 221 5.10 2.37 -5.11
N GLY A 222 5.26 2.75 -3.84
CA GLY A 222 4.86 4.06 -3.33
C GLY A 222 5.70 5.17 -3.96
N ILE A 223 5.05 6.23 -4.48
CA ILE A 223 5.70 7.37 -5.12
C ILE A 223 5.41 8.71 -4.45
N GLY A 224 4.62 8.73 -3.37
CA GLY A 224 4.23 9.93 -2.63
C GLY A 224 4.73 9.92 -1.18
N ALA A 225 4.35 10.96 -0.44
CA ALA A 225 4.69 11.17 0.97
C ALA A 225 6.19 11.41 1.25
N TYR A 226 6.96 11.86 0.26
CA TYR A 226 8.40 12.11 0.42
C TYR A 226 8.72 13.47 1.07
N GLU A 227 7.82 14.47 1.03
CA GLU A 227 8.08 15.77 1.67
C GLU A 227 7.45 15.89 3.08
N PRO A 228 8.23 16.12 4.12
CA PRO A 228 9.71 16.22 4.21
C PRO A 228 10.37 14.87 4.59
N SER A 229 9.78 13.75 4.20
CA SER A 229 10.06 12.42 4.74
C SER A 229 10.83 11.49 3.79
N GLU A 230 11.72 12.01 2.94
CA GLU A 230 12.52 11.21 1.98
C GLU A 230 13.30 10.05 2.64
N HIS A 231 13.65 10.19 3.91
CA HIS A 231 14.31 9.12 4.68
C HIS A 231 13.38 7.96 5.07
N HIS A 232 12.11 8.04 4.67
CA HIS A 232 11.09 7.00 4.87
C HIS A 232 10.31 6.68 3.60
N HIS A 233 10.27 7.60 2.63
CA HIS A 233 9.55 7.48 1.38
C HIS A 233 10.44 7.92 0.24
N ALA A 234 10.72 7.02 -0.69
CA ALA A 234 11.52 7.32 -1.87
C ALA A 234 10.82 8.35 -2.77
N THR A 235 11.60 9.26 -3.36
CA THR A 235 11.09 10.16 -4.40
C THR A 235 10.74 9.37 -5.67
N PRO A 236 9.90 9.91 -6.56
CA PRO A 236 9.54 9.23 -7.82
C PRO A 236 10.76 8.84 -8.67
N GLU A 237 11.82 9.67 -8.69
CA GLU A 237 13.06 9.38 -9.41
C GLU A 237 13.84 8.21 -8.77
N GLN A 238 13.87 8.16 -7.43
CA GLN A 238 14.49 7.05 -6.69
C GLN A 238 13.71 5.75 -6.91
N VAL A 239 12.37 5.82 -6.92
CA VAL A 239 11.51 4.68 -7.25
C VAL A 239 11.80 4.17 -8.66
N TRP A 240 11.86 5.06 -9.66
CA TRP A 240 12.17 4.67 -11.03
C TRP A 240 13.53 4.00 -11.14
N ARG A 241 14.54 4.50 -10.43
CA ARG A 241 15.88 3.91 -10.37
C ARG A 241 15.83 2.49 -9.77
N MET A 242 15.25 2.32 -8.57
CA MET A 242 15.10 1.00 -7.94
C MET A 242 14.36 0.00 -8.83
N PHE A 243 13.31 0.45 -9.51
CA PHE A 243 12.55 -0.37 -10.46
C PHE A 243 13.40 -0.84 -11.66
N CYS A 244 14.26 0.02 -12.19
CA CYS A 244 15.16 -0.34 -13.29
C CYS A 244 16.31 -1.27 -12.83
N GLU A 245 16.85 -1.05 -11.64
CA GLU A 245 17.92 -1.87 -11.06
C GLU A 245 17.48 -3.30 -10.75
N MET A 246 16.21 -3.50 -10.46
CA MET A 246 15.60 -4.79 -10.14
C MET A 246 15.11 -5.58 -11.37
N PRO A 247 15.40 -5.29 -12.60
CA PRO A 247 14.75 -5.62 -13.88
C PRO A 247 13.22 -5.83 -13.81
N GLY A 248 12.49 -4.83 -13.31
CA GLY A 248 11.03 -4.81 -13.29
C GLY A 248 10.45 -4.63 -14.69
N ARG A 249 9.37 -5.36 -15.04
CA ARG A 249 8.71 -5.21 -16.35
C ARG A 249 7.70 -4.07 -16.34
N VAL A 250 6.81 -4.03 -15.33
CA VAL A 250 5.76 -3.02 -15.19
C VAL A 250 5.78 -2.45 -13.79
N LEU A 251 5.72 -1.11 -13.70
CA LEU A 251 5.55 -0.36 -12.46
C LEU A 251 4.10 0.08 -12.32
N LEU A 252 3.44 -0.29 -11.23
CA LEU A 252 2.15 0.25 -10.81
C LEU A 252 2.41 1.21 -9.64
N PRO A 253 2.36 2.53 -9.87
CA PRO A 253 2.59 3.51 -8.82
C PRO A 253 1.41 3.55 -7.85
N VAL A 254 1.72 3.57 -6.56
CA VAL A 254 0.74 3.66 -5.46
C VAL A 254 1.13 4.78 -4.50
N HIS A 255 0.36 4.97 -3.43
CA HIS A 255 0.66 5.90 -2.33
C HIS A 255 0.72 7.37 -2.77
N HIS A 256 -0.12 7.76 -3.73
CA HIS A 256 -0.28 9.13 -4.20
C HIS A 256 -1.76 9.46 -4.49
N SER A 257 -2.09 10.71 -4.78
CA SER A 257 -3.39 11.19 -5.31
C SER A 257 -4.65 10.72 -4.54
N THR A 258 -4.51 10.18 -3.34
CA THR A 258 -5.63 9.61 -2.56
C THR A 258 -5.88 10.35 -1.26
N PHE A 259 -4.85 10.62 -0.48
CA PHE A 259 -4.92 11.39 0.76
C PHE A 259 -3.83 12.46 0.77
N ALA A 260 -4.16 13.67 1.25
CA ALA A 260 -3.16 14.72 1.46
C ALA A 260 -2.49 14.51 2.81
N ILE A 261 -1.39 13.76 2.85
CA ILE A 261 -0.66 13.38 4.07
C ILE A 261 0.77 13.91 4.13
N SER A 262 1.19 14.66 3.12
CA SER A 262 2.56 15.15 2.92
C SER A 262 2.58 16.58 2.38
N GLY A 263 3.77 17.11 2.11
CA GLY A 263 3.97 18.49 1.69
C GLY A 263 3.88 18.74 0.20
N GLU A 264 4.17 17.72 -0.61
CA GLU A 264 4.14 17.83 -2.07
C GLU A 264 2.73 18.01 -2.62
N HIS A 265 2.61 18.66 -3.78
CA HIS A 265 1.33 18.78 -4.47
C HIS A 265 0.82 17.41 -4.94
N VAL A 266 -0.49 17.19 -4.87
CA VAL A 266 -1.14 15.87 -5.13
C VAL A 266 -0.80 15.25 -6.48
N ASP A 267 -0.55 16.05 -7.51
CA ASP A 267 -0.22 15.60 -8.86
C ASP A 267 1.28 15.55 -9.15
N GLU A 268 2.11 16.07 -8.23
CA GLU A 268 3.56 16.14 -8.41
C GLU A 268 4.20 14.76 -8.52
N PRO A 269 3.86 13.75 -7.67
CA PRO A 269 4.50 12.45 -7.72
C PRO A 269 4.40 11.79 -9.10
N MET A 270 3.22 11.81 -9.72
CA MET A 270 3.03 11.22 -11.06
C MET A 270 3.78 12.00 -12.13
N THR A 271 3.76 13.33 -12.08
CA THR A 271 4.48 14.17 -13.04
C THR A 271 5.99 13.88 -13.00
N ARG A 272 6.56 13.76 -11.80
CA ARG A 272 7.98 13.44 -11.59
C ARG A 272 8.30 12.02 -12.05
N LEU A 273 7.46 11.03 -11.73
CA LEU A 273 7.65 9.65 -12.17
C LEU A 273 7.64 9.55 -13.70
N MET A 274 6.66 10.14 -14.37
CA MET A 274 6.57 10.10 -15.83
C MET A 274 7.75 10.82 -16.51
N THR A 275 8.25 11.89 -15.87
CA THR A 275 9.46 12.59 -16.34
C THR A 275 10.69 11.69 -16.20
N ALA A 276 10.84 11.00 -15.06
CA ALA A 276 11.95 10.08 -14.81
C ALA A 276 11.90 8.86 -15.77
N ALA A 277 10.72 8.33 -16.03
CA ALA A 277 10.50 7.21 -16.96
C ALA A 277 10.78 7.60 -18.42
N GLY A 278 10.50 8.83 -18.81
CA GLY A 278 10.81 9.37 -20.14
C GLY A 278 10.30 8.48 -21.26
N LYS A 279 11.18 7.92 -22.09
CA LYS A 279 10.82 7.05 -23.22
C LYS A 279 10.25 5.69 -22.79
N GLU A 280 10.46 5.29 -21.54
CA GLU A 280 9.98 4.03 -20.98
C GLU A 280 8.66 4.20 -20.20
N ALA A 281 7.99 5.36 -20.30
CA ALA A 281 6.73 5.66 -19.61
C ALA A 281 5.62 4.62 -19.89
N ALA A 282 5.69 3.88 -21.00
CA ALA A 282 4.78 2.77 -21.29
C ALA A 282 4.89 1.58 -20.30
N ARG A 283 5.95 1.54 -19.49
CA ARG A 283 6.10 0.57 -18.39
C ARG A 283 5.37 0.99 -17.10
N VAL A 284 4.77 2.17 -17.06
CA VAL A 284 3.98 2.66 -15.92
C VAL A 284 2.50 2.37 -16.18
N ALA A 285 1.86 1.59 -15.31
CA ALA A 285 0.46 1.19 -15.42
C ALA A 285 -0.38 1.74 -14.27
N CYS A 286 -1.70 1.87 -14.47
CA CYS A 286 -2.66 2.29 -13.45
C CYS A 286 -2.30 3.66 -12.81
N VAL A 287 -2.24 4.69 -13.62
CA VAL A 287 -1.89 6.05 -13.19
C VAL A 287 -3.01 6.75 -12.38
N GLU A 288 -4.23 6.22 -12.42
CA GLU A 288 -5.39 6.69 -11.66
C GLU A 288 -6.07 5.56 -10.89
N PRO A 289 -6.61 5.85 -9.68
CA PRO A 289 -7.42 4.87 -8.94
C PRO A 289 -8.59 4.36 -9.78
N GLY A 290 -8.79 3.05 -9.75
CA GLY A 290 -9.84 2.40 -10.51
C GLY A 290 -9.36 1.79 -11.82
N GLN A 291 -8.17 2.08 -12.28
CA GLN A 291 -7.61 1.43 -13.47
C GLN A 291 -7.18 -0.01 -13.18
N VAL A 292 -7.36 -0.85 -14.19
CA VAL A 292 -6.99 -2.27 -14.18
C VAL A 292 -5.85 -2.48 -15.17
N TRP A 293 -4.83 -3.18 -14.73
CA TRP A 293 -3.74 -3.65 -15.58
C TRP A 293 -3.87 -5.17 -15.81
N VAL A 294 -3.66 -5.58 -17.06
CA VAL A 294 -3.60 -6.98 -17.50
C VAL A 294 -2.38 -7.12 -18.42
N PRO A 295 -1.53 -8.16 -18.28
CA PRO A 295 -0.38 -8.36 -19.16
C PRO A 295 -0.77 -8.53 -20.61
N GLY A 296 -0.13 -7.77 -21.52
CA GLY A 296 -0.30 -7.94 -22.97
C GLY A 296 -1.57 -7.32 -23.55
N VAL A 297 -2.26 -6.50 -22.77
CA VAL A 297 -3.39 -5.67 -23.24
C VAL A 297 -2.98 -4.22 -23.34
#